data_97530475cb7900a8ed6ba3b4152d07c3
#
_entry.id   97530475cb7900a8ed6ba3b4152d07c3
#
_cell.length_a   1.000
_cell.length_b   1.000
_cell.length_c   1.000
_cell.angle_alpha   90.00
_cell.angle_beta   90.00
_cell.angle_gamma   90.00
#
_symmetry.space_group_name_H-M   'P 1'
#
loop_
_entity.id
_entity.type
_entity.pdbx_description
1 polymer ?
#
loop_
_entity_poly.entity_id
_entity_poly.type
_entity_poly.pdbx_seq_one_letter_code
_entity_poly.pdbx_strand_id
1 'polypeptide(L)'
;MVIYTVPSIIIISLLSYFIYRYRKSLNELKDKNKTIDKQCVRIDEMNKLIKNKDSELAYKNILLDKHIKKESTLRDLLKSKNPFGFVSSLYADAELSVFDEEIFELKYKDRPATKAAETVKYLKGKSRDYIERYKEMLYKYEFLLKSFPDLNKYVDDYEALKAISECKSFSEVEEGFDRVSDYISKEEWIKMPTEERNQLALDRYKEREKSNWVIGVEYEMYIDYLLRDRGFSTIHYGVKEGLSDLGRDIIAKKNGRYYIIQCKNWSRNKEIHENVVCQLFGTTLEYKIERSEKEPNIGWDKRVFPVLYTTTLLSETAMKFADKLGVQVFVTKKGEYPMIKCNIGKNREKIYHLPFDQQYYKVLIEEEKGEFYAWTVKEAVEKGFRRAYKYSGYNN
;
A
#
# COMPACT_ATOMS: atom_id res chain seq x y z
N MET A 1 85.08 20.60 -73.62
CA MET A 1 83.81 21.01 -72.89
C MET A 1 82.69 20.00 -73.08
N VAL A 2 82.95 18.71 -73.20
CA VAL A 2 81.91 17.63 -73.42
C VAL A 2 81.88 16.58 -72.32
N ILE A 3 82.76 16.64 -71.32
CA ILE A 3 82.89 15.52 -70.30
C ILE A 3 81.91 15.73 -69.08
N TYR A 4 81.31 16.89 -68.87
CA TYR A 4 80.40 17.18 -67.73
C TYR A 4 78.91 17.10 -68.05
N THR A 5 78.48 16.94 -69.29
CA THR A 5 77.06 16.96 -69.68
C THR A 5 76.40 15.58 -69.54
N VAL A 6 77.11 14.48 -69.72
CA VAL A 6 76.52 13.10 -69.63
C VAL A 6 76.16 12.68 -68.22
N PRO A 7 76.98 12.94 -67.16
CA PRO A 7 76.60 12.60 -65.79
C PRO A 7 75.39 13.48 -65.32
N SER A 8 75.28 14.70 -65.71
CA SER A 8 74.16 15.60 -65.36
C SER A 8 72.80 15.11 -65.91
N ILE A 9 72.77 14.63 -67.15
CA ILE A 9 71.57 14.05 -67.78
C ILE A 9 71.10 12.76 -67.10
N ILE A 10 72.05 11.89 -66.70
CA ILE A 10 71.76 10.67 -65.99
C ILE A 10 71.20 10.96 -64.58
N ILE A 11 71.78 11.94 -63.88
CA ILE A 11 71.26 12.34 -62.54
C ILE A 11 69.86 12.96 -62.66
N ILE A 12 69.57 13.79 -63.65
CA ILE A 12 68.27 14.40 -63.92
C ILE A 12 67.21 13.30 -64.23
N SER A 13 67.57 12.29 -65.05
CA SER A 13 66.66 11.19 -65.39
C SER A 13 66.35 10.29 -64.21
N LEU A 14 67.36 10.01 -63.36
CA LEU A 14 67.18 9.28 -62.13
C LEU A 14 66.29 10.06 -61.16
N LEU A 15 66.54 11.34 -60.98
CA LEU A 15 65.69 12.18 -60.11
C LEU A 15 64.23 12.26 -60.65
N SER A 16 64.05 12.39 -61.94
CA SER A 16 62.74 12.37 -62.59
C SER A 16 62.00 11.02 -62.36
N TYR A 17 62.74 9.90 -62.46
CA TYR A 17 62.22 8.56 -62.21
C TYR A 17 61.78 8.40 -60.70
N PHE A 18 62.65 8.88 -59.78
CA PHE A 18 62.34 8.84 -58.36
C PHE A 18 61.12 9.72 -58.00
N ILE A 19 61.03 10.91 -58.58
CA ILE A 19 59.88 11.81 -58.42
C ILE A 19 58.61 11.18 -58.97
N TYR A 20 58.70 10.50 -60.13
CA TYR A 20 57.55 9.78 -60.70
C TYR A 20 57.11 8.63 -59.80
N ARG A 21 58.04 7.85 -59.35
CA ARG A 21 57.78 6.73 -58.42
C ARG A 21 57.13 7.21 -57.07
N TYR A 22 57.71 8.30 -56.54
CA TYR A 22 57.18 8.94 -55.34
C TYR A 22 55.75 9.47 -55.55
N ARG A 23 55.48 10.19 -56.64
CA ARG A 23 54.13 10.65 -56.97
C ARG A 23 53.15 9.46 -57.14
N LYS A 24 53.54 8.41 -57.80
CA LYS A 24 52.72 7.18 -57.95
C LYS A 24 52.38 6.57 -56.61
N SER A 25 53.37 6.38 -55.74
CA SER A 25 53.17 5.85 -54.39
C SER A 25 52.27 6.76 -53.53
N LEU A 26 52.39 8.09 -53.68
CA LEU A 26 51.57 9.06 -52.99
C LEU A 26 50.10 9.00 -53.43
N ASN A 27 49.83 8.80 -54.71
CA ASN A 27 48.50 8.60 -55.25
C ASN A 27 47.89 7.26 -54.79
N GLU A 28 48.66 6.16 -54.77
CA GLU A 28 48.21 4.89 -54.25
C GLU A 28 47.85 4.98 -52.74
N LEU A 29 48.63 5.75 -51.95
CA LEU A 29 48.32 6.05 -50.55
C LEU A 29 47.04 6.87 -50.39
N LYS A 30 46.82 7.89 -51.24
CA LYS A 30 45.57 8.70 -51.25
C LYS A 30 44.37 7.83 -51.57
N ASP A 31 44.46 6.91 -52.53
CA ASP A 31 43.37 5.99 -52.87
C ASP A 31 43.07 5.01 -51.76
N LYS A 32 44.11 4.47 -51.07
CA LYS A 32 43.98 3.66 -49.91
C LYS A 32 43.28 4.40 -48.74
N ASN A 33 43.72 5.65 -48.45
CA ASN A 33 43.09 6.46 -47.43
C ASN A 33 41.61 6.72 -47.76
N LYS A 34 41.27 7.05 -49.00
CA LYS A 34 39.89 7.21 -49.43
C LYS A 34 39.04 5.94 -49.27
N THR A 35 39.67 4.78 -49.42
CA THR A 35 39.02 3.49 -49.20
C THR A 35 38.82 3.22 -47.71
N ILE A 36 39.81 3.57 -46.88
CA ILE A 36 39.73 3.48 -45.41
C ILE A 36 38.60 4.39 -44.88
N ASP A 37 38.54 5.63 -45.37
CA ASP A 37 37.48 6.56 -44.95
C ASP A 37 36.08 6.02 -45.26
N LYS A 38 35.90 5.42 -46.44
CA LYS A 38 34.63 4.74 -46.81
C LYS A 38 34.32 3.57 -45.90
N GLN A 39 35.34 2.79 -45.49
CA GLN A 39 35.16 1.67 -44.58
C GLN A 39 34.83 2.15 -43.17
N CYS A 40 35.45 3.25 -42.69
CA CYS A 40 35.12 3.88 -41.41
C CYS A 40 33.65 4.33 -41.35
N VAL A 41 33.16 5.02 -42.39
CA VAL A 41 31.75 5.42 -42.46
C VAL A 41 30.82 4.21 -42.41
N ARG A 42 31.17 3.12 -43.11
CA ARG A 42 30.38 1.89 -43.12
C ARG A 42 30.39 1.17 -41.76
N ILE A 43 31.51 1.22 -41.05
CA ILE A 43 31.61 0.69 -39.66
C ILE A 43 30.74 1.53 -38.71
N ASP A 44 30.73 2.86 -38.83
CA ASP A 44 29.89 3.73 -38.01
C ASP A 44 28.40 3.47 -38.24
N GLU A 45 27.99 3.29 -39.52
CA GLU A 45 26.62 2.90 -39.86
C GLU A 45 26.25 1.54 -39.25
N MET A 46 27.13 0.54 -39.34
CA MET A 46 26.93 -0.77 -38.75
C MET A 46 26.86 -0.70 -37.22
N ASN A 47 27.69 0.08 -36.57
CA ASN A 47 27.67 0.29 -35.12
C ASN A 47 26.35 0.92 -34.65
N LYS A 48 25.83 1.90 -35.42
CA LYS A 48 24.49 2.48 -35.15
C LYS A 48 23.40 1.41 -35.27
N LEU A 49 23.50 0.56 -36.29
CA LEU A 49 22.52 -0.52 -36.51
C LEU A 49 22.56 -1.57 -35.38
N ILE A 50 23.75 -1.94 -34.92
CA ILE A 50 23.97 -2.84 -33.80
C ILE A 50 23.36 -2.24 -32.53
N LYS A 51 23.67 -0.98 -32.21
CA LYS A 51 23.13 -0.31 -31.04
C LYS A 51 21.59 -0.26 -31.04
N ASN A 52 20.97 -0.05 -32.18
CA ASN A 52 19.51 -0.09 -32.32
C ASN A 52 18.98 -1.52 -32.10
N LYS A 53 19.65 -2.54 -32.65
CA LYS A 53 19.28 -3.94 -32.44
C LYS A 53 19.47 -4.40 -31.01
N ASP A 54 20.51 -3.96 -30.33
CA ASP A 54 20.74 -4.25 -28.90
C ASP A 54 19.64 -3.63 -28.04
N SER A 55 19.19 -2.41 -28.37
CA SER A 55 18.07 -1.76 -27.69
C SER A 55 16.76 -2.50 -27.91
N GLU A 56 16.50 -3.00 -29.12
CA GLU A 56 15.34 -3.82 -29.45
C GLU A 56 15.37 -5.16 -28.73
N LEU A 57 16.55 -5.79 -28.65
CA LEU A 57 16.75 -7.05 -27.97
C LEU A 57 16.55 -6.91 -26.45
N ALA A 58 17.07 -5.84 -25.85
CA ALA A 58 16.89 -5.53 -24.43
C ALA A 58 15.40 -5.35 -24.12
N TYR A 59 14.66 -4.64 -24.98
CA TYR A 59 13.21 -4.49 -24.82
C TYR A 59 12.46 -5.83 -24.92
N LYS A 60 12.81 -6.68 -25.90
CA LYS A 60 12.20 -8.01 -26.05
C LYS A 60 12.49 -8.91 -24.86
N ASN A 61 13.69 -8.83 -24.28
CA ASN A 61 14.04 -9.57 -23.07
C ASN A 61 13.21 -9.12 -21.86
N ILE A 62 12.98 -7.81 -21.69
CA ILE A 62 12.10 -7.28 -20.64
C ILE A 62 10.66 -7.79 -20.81
N LEU A 63 10.14 -7.82 -22.05
CA LEU A 63 8.83 -8.38 -22.33
C LEU A 63 8.76 -9.88 -22.03
N LEU A 64 9.79 -10.63 -22.41
CA LEU A 64 9.87 -12.07 -22.16
C LEU A 64 9.89 -12.36 -20.65
N ASP A 65 10.67 -11.62 -19.87
CA ASP A 65 10.72 -11.76 -18.40
C ASP A 65 9.36 -11.43 -17.77
N LYS A 66 8.64 -10.42 -18.29
CA LYS A 66 7.27 -10.13 -17.86
C LYS A 66 6.31 -11.28 -18.19
N HIS A 67 6.42 -11.89 -19.36
CA HIS A 67 5.59 -13.03 -19.75
C HIS A 67 5.87 -14.26 -18.89
N ILE A 68 7.13 -14.56 -18.61
CA ILE A 68 7.53 -15.67 -17.73
C ILE A 68 6.99 -15.46 -16.31
N LYS A 69 7.11 -14.24 -15.80
CA LYS A 69 6.57 -13.87 -14.50
C LYS A 69 5.04 -14.01 -14.45
N LYS A 70 4.34 -13.58 -15.51
CA LYS A 70 2.88 -13.75 -15.64
C LYS A 70 2.49 -15.22 -15.65
N GLU A 71 3.20 -16.06 -16.39
CA GLU A 71 2.92 -17.49 -16.46
C GLU A 71 3.12 -18.20 -15.11
N SER A 72 4.22 -17.91 -14.40
CA SER A 72 4.46 -18.47 -13.06
C SER A 72 3.36 -18.07 -12.09
N THR A 73 2.97 -16.80 -12.13
CA THR A 73 1.93 -16.28 -11.27
C THR A 73 0.54 -16.85 -11.63
N LEU A 74 0.22 -17.07 -12.91
CA LEU A 74 -1.00 -17.79 -13.36
C LEU A 74 -1.05 -19.22 -12.82
N ARG A 75 0.07 -19.93 -12.82
CA ARG A 75 0.17 -21.29 -12.27
C ARG A 75 -0.09 -21.33 -10.77
N ASP A 76 0.42 -20.32 -10.04
CA ASP A 76 0.20 -20.22 -8.59
C ASP A 76 -1.24 -19.88 -8.25
N LEU A 77 -1.94 -19.19 -9.14
CA LEU A 77 -3.37 -18.87 -9.03
C LEU A 77 -4.30 -20.03 -9.29
N LEU A 78 -4.02 -20.78 -10.33
CA LEU A 78 -4.79 -21.99 -10.60
C LEU A 78 -4.72 -22.97 -9.41
N LYS A 79 -3.69 -22.80 -8.53
CA LYS A 79 -3.56 -23.52 -7.28
C LYS A 79 -4.23 -22.81 -6.11
N SER A 80 -4.61 -21.54 -6.22
CA SER A 80 -5.22 -20.77 -5.14
C SER A 80 -6.73 -20.94 -5.12
N LYS A 81 -7.32 -20.84 -3.92
CA LYS A 81 -8.78 -21.01 -3.74
C LYS A 81 -9.61 -19.79 -4.18
N ASN A 82 -8.99 -18.70 -4.64
CA ASN A 82 -9.71 -17.46 -5.00
C ASN A 82 -9.10 -16.76 -6.23
N PRO A 83 -9.48 -17.19 -7.47
CA PRO A 83 -8.83 -16.75 -8.71
C PRO A 83 -9.25 -15.36 -9.23
N PHE A 84 -10.38 -14.79 -8.76
CA PHE A 84 -10.98 -13.62 -9.43
C PHE A 84 -10.18 -12.32 -9.34
N GLY A 85 -9.66 -11.98 -8.18
CA GLY A 85 -8.92 -10.74 -7.99
C GLY A 85 -7.63 -10.66 -8.78
N PHE A 86 -7.07 -11.77 -9.04
CA PHE A 86 -5.83 -11.91 -9.75
C PHE A 86 -6.00 -11.98 -11.28
N VAL A 87 -7.04 -12.59 -11.79
CA VAL A 87 -7.35 -12.61 -13.23
C VAL A 87 -7.50 -11.17 -13.75
N SER A 88 -8.16 -10.30 -12.99
CA SER A 88 -8.30 -8.89 -13.36
C SER A 88 -6.97 -8.11 -13.29
N SER A 89 -6.07 -8.44 -12.34
CA SER A 89 -4.72 -7.85 -12.33
C SER A 89 -3.90 -8.26 -13.54
N LEU A 90 -3.98 -9.53 -13.95
CA LEU A 90 -3.31 -10.04 -15.16
C LEU A 90 -3.83 -9.39 -16.43
N TYR A 91 -5.15 -9.25 -16.54
CA TYR A 91 -5.76 -8.58 -17.67
C TYR A 91 -5.28 -7.12 -17.77
N ALA A 92 -5.29 -6.41 -16.65
CA ALA A 92 -4.82 -5.04 -16.59
C ALA A 92 -3.33 -4.90 -16.97
N ASP A 93 -2.48 -5.84 -16.52
CA ASP A 93 -1.07 -5.86 -16.90
C ASP A 93 -0.85 -6.19 -18.38
N ALA A 94 -1.73 -7.04 -18.97
CA ALA A 94 -1.71 -7.33 -20.39
C ALA A 94 -2.07 -6.09 -21.23
N GLU A 95 -3.15 -5.38 -20.87
CA GLU A 95 -3.55 -4.12 -21.51
C GLU A 95 -2.43 -3.06 -21.45
N LEU A 96 -1.77 -2.91 -20.29
CA LEU A 96 -0.66 -1.96 -20.18
C LEU A 96 0.55 -2.32 -21.04
N SER A 97 0.79 -3.62 -21.30
CA SER A 97 1.89 -4.04 -22.19
C SER A 97 1.59 -3.72 -23.66
N VAL A 98 0.35 -3.82 -24.09
CA VAL A 98 -0.09 -3.41 -25.45
C VAL A 98 0.21 -1.92 -25.67
N PHE A 99 -0.10 -1.05 -24.69
CA PHE A 99 0.24 0.37 -24.79
C PHE A 99 1.75 0.63 -24.90
N ASP A 100 2.59 -0.21 -24.27
CA ASP A 100 4.05 -0.08 -24.39
C ASP A 100 4.53 -0.42 -25.81
N GLU A 101 3.97 -1.45 -26.43
CA GLU A 101 4.26 -1.83 -27.82
C GLU A 101 3.82 -0.72 -28.78
N GLU A 102 2.61 -0.19 -28.64
CA GLU A 102 2.10 0.90 -29.47
C GLU A 102 2.96 2.17 -29.36
N ILE A 103 3.37 2.54 -28.13
CA ILE A 103 4.25 3.71 -27.92
C ILE A 103 5.59 3.48 -28.60
N PHE A 104 6.13 2.25 -28.52
CA PHE A 104 7.40 1.91 -29.16
C PHE A 104 7.29 2.00 -30.67
N GLU A 105 6.29 1.35 -31.28
CA GLU A 105 6.06 1.40 -32.72
C GLU A 105 5.86 2.82 -33.25
N LEU A 106 5.08 3.65 -32.55
CA LEU A 106 4.82 5.04 -32.96
C LEU A 106 6.07 5.91 -32.92
N LYS A 107 7.03 5.62 -32.04
CA LYS A 107 8.28 6.39 -31.89
C LYS A 107 9.38 5.97 -32.84
N TYR A 108 9.46 4.67 -33.17
CA TYR A 108 10.63 4.09 -33.86
C TYR A 108 10.34 3.60 -35.27
N LYS A 109 9.15 3.86 -35.84
CA LYS A 109 8.86 3.62 -37.25
C LYS A 109 9.53 4.65 -38.14
N ASP A 110 9.66 4.38 -39.42
CA ASP A 110 10.32 5.23 -40.44
C ASP A 110 9.81 6.69 -40.46
N ARG A 111 8.55 6.90 -40.13
CA ARG A 111 7.94 8.23 -39.94
C ARG A 111 7.33 8.34 -38.54
N PRO A 112 8.08 8.81 -37.54
CA PRO A 112 7.61 8.87 -36.16
C PRO A 112 6.36 9.74 -36.00
N ALA A 113 5.36 9.21 -35.30
CA ALA A 113 4.11 9.91 -34.96
C ALA A 113 4.14 10.37 -33.50
N THR A 114 4.96 11.37 -33.18
CA THR A 114 5.23 11.86 -31.83
C THR A 114 3.97 12.25 -31.07
N LYS A 115 3.04 12.99 -31.71
CA LYS A 115 1.74 13.37 -31.06
C LYS A 115 0.87 12.15 -30.70
N ALA A 116 0.83 11.14 -31.57
CA ALA A 116 0.10 9.92 -31.30
C ALA A 116 0.76 9.15 -30.13
N ALA A 117 2.08 9.05 -30.10
CA ALA A 117 2.82 8.43 -29.01
C ALA A 117 2.58 9.13 -27.67
N GLU A 118 2.49 10.47 -27.66
CA GLU A 118 2.16 11.25 -26.44
C GLU A 118 0.72 10.99 -25.98
N THR A 119 -0.24 10.88 -26.92
CA THR A 119 -1.63 10.55 -26.61
C THR A 119 -1.75 9.15 -25.99
N VAL A 120 -1.09 8.15 -26.58
CA VAL A 120 -1.07 6.78 -26.05
C VAL A 120 -0.38 6.74 -24.69
N LYS A 121 0.72 7.49 -24.50
CA LYS A 121 1.38 7.63 -23.20
C LYS A 121 0.46 8.23 -22.13
N TYR A 122 -0.32 9.25 -22.49
CA TYR A 122 -1.31 9.85 -21.58
C TYR A 122 -2.42 8.86 -21.21
N LEU A 123 -2.97 8.14 -22.19
CA LEU A 123 -3.99 7.11 -21.98
C LEU A 123 -3.46 5.99 -21.08
N LYS A 124 -2.22 5.55 -21.31
CA LYS A 124 -1.55 4.58 -20.44
C LYS A 124 -1.43 5.07 -19.01
N GLY A 125 -1.07 6.34 -18.79
CA GLY A 125 -1.01 6.95 -17.46
C GLY A 125 -2.38 6.88 -16.76
N LYS A 126 -3.45 7.30 -17.45
CA LYS A 126 -4.81 7.20 -16.92
C LYS A 126 -5.24 5.75 -16.63
N SER A 127 -4.95 4.82 -17.53
CA SER A 127 -5.24 3.40 -17.32
C SER A 127 -4.53 2.86 -16.08
N ARG A 128 -3.24 3.24 -15.89
CA ARG A 128 -2.48 2.86 -14.70
C ARG A 128 -3.13 3.37 -13.41
N ASP A 129 -3.56 4.64 -13.37
CA ASP A 129 -4.23 5.23 -12.21
C ASP A 129 -5.55 4.50 -11.88
N TYR A 130 -6.34 4.15 -12.92
CA TYR A 130 -7.56 3.36 -12.72
C TYR A 130 -7.27 1.94 -12.24
N ILE A 131 -6.22 1.30 -12.76
CA ILE A 131 -5.80 -0.04 -12.35
C ILE A 131 -5.32 -0.03 -10.90
N GLU A 132 -4.55 0.99 -10.48
CA GLU A 132 -4.10 1.13 -9.09
C GLU A 132 -5.29 1.31 -8.15
N ARG A 133 -6.24 2.17 -8.47
CA ARG A 133 -7.49 2.34 -7.71
C ARG A 133 -8.32 1.05 -7.66
N TYR A 134 -8.39 0.33 -8.78
CA TYR A 134 -9.07 -0.94 -8.84
C TYR A 134 -8.38 -2.00 -7.96
N LYS A 135 -7.04 -2.11 -8.02
CA LYS A 135 -6.26 -3.00 -7.14
C LYS A 135 -6.45 -2.66 -5.67
N GLU A 136 -6.48 -1.37 -5.34
CA GLU A 136 -6.75 -0.90 -3.98
C GLU A 136 -8.18 -1.28 -3.52
N MET A 137 -9.19 -1.07 -4.37
CA MET A 137 -10.55 -1.48 -4.09
C MET A 137 -10.68 -3.00 -3.96
N LEU A 138 -10.02 -3.76 -4.84
CA LEU A 138 -10.00 -5.20 -4.80
C LEU A 138 -9.34 -5.73 -3.52
N TYR A 139 -8.20 -5.15 -3.13
CA TYR A 139 -7.55 -5.46 -1.87
C TYR A 139 -8.47 -5.19 -0.67
N LYS A 140 -9.15 -4.03 -0.64
CA LYS A 140 -10.14 -3.69 0.38
C LYS A 140 -11.31 -4.68 0.39
N TYR A 141 -11.78 -5.07 -0.78
CA TYR A 141 -12.86 -6.04 -0.94
C TYR A 141 -12.46 -7.45 -0.48
N GLU A 142 -11.31 -7.97 -0.92
CA GLU A 142 -10.79 -9.26 -0.46
C GLU A 142 -10.51 -9.27 1.04
N PHE A 143 -9.99 -8.15 1.56
CA PHE A 143 -9.79 -7.95 2.98
C PHE A 143 -11.11 -7.99 3.75
N LEU A 144 -12.16 -7.32 3.25
CA LEU A 144 -13.50 -7.34 3.85
C LEU A 144 -14.10 -8.76 3.82
N LEU A 145 -14.04 -9.46 2.69
CA LEU A 145 -14.54 -10.84 2.59
C LEU A 145 -13.77 -11.81 3.49
N LYS A 146 -12.47 -11.62 3.62
CA LYS A 146 -11.63 -12.44 4.51
C LYS A 146 -11.87 -12.14 5.99
N SER A 147 -12.19 -10.87 6.29
CA SER A 147 -12.49 -10.42 7.64
C SER A 147 -13.92 -10.75 8.06
N PHE A 148 -14.84 -10.83 7.11
CA PHE A 148 -16.25 -11.10 7.29
C PHE A 148 -16.72 -12.18 6.31
N PRO A 149 -16.43 -13.48 6.57
CA PRO A 149 -16.77 -14.56 5.65
C PRO A 149 -18.26 -14.66 5.32
N ASP A 150 -19.13 -14.16 6.22
CA ASP A 150 -20.58 -14.13 5.99
C ASP A 150 -20.99 -13.14 4.89
N LEU A 151 -20.15 -12.16 4.55
CA LEU A 151 -20.39 -11.28 3.39
C LEU A 151 -20.46 -12.07 2.07
N ASN A 152 -19.78 -13.21 1.98
CA ASN A 152 -19.88 -14.08 0.81
C ASN A 152 -21.32 -14.54 0.52
N LYS A 153 -22.14 -14.72 1.55
CA LYS A 153 -23.55 -15.11 1.39
C LYS A 153 -24.38 -14.01 0.71
N TYR A 154 -23.98 -12.75 0.88
CA TYR A 154 -24.66 -11.61 0.28
C TYR A 154 -24.07 -11.21 -1.07
N VAL A 155 -22.81 -11.51 -1.30
CA VAL A 155 -22.11 -11.21 -2.57
C VAL A 155 -22.48 -12.22 -3.66
N ASP A 156 -22.82 -13.45 -3.29
CA ASP A 156 -23.32 -14.48 -4.22
C ASP A 156 -24.79 -14.29 -4.58
N ASP A 157 -25.49 -13.38 -3.92
CA ASP A 157 -26.86 -13.02 -4.25
C ASP A 157 -26.89 -11.99 -5.38
N TYR A 158 -27.14 -12.48 -6.62
CA TYR A 158 -27.22 -11.66 -7.82
C TYR A 158 -28.28 -10.55 -7.73
N GLU A 159 -29.38 -10.79 -7.03
CA GLU A 159 -30.44 -9.77 -6.84
C GLU A 159 -29.99 -8.66 -5.89
N ALA A 160 -29.29 -9.02 -4.82
CA ALA A 160 -28.70 -8.03 -3.91
C ALA A 160 -27.60 -7.20 -4.60
N LEU A 161 -26.74 -7.81 -5.40
CA LEU A 161 -25.74 -7.11 -6.21
C LEU A 161 -26.36 -6.17 -7.23
N LYS A 162 -27.46 -6.59 -7.87
CA LYS A 162 -28.22 -5.75 -8.80
C LYS A 162 -28.85 -4.55 -8.09
N ALA A 163 -29.47 -4.76 -6.94
CA ALA A 163 -30.04 -3.69 -6.13
C ALA A 163 -28.97 -2.68 -5.69
N ILE A 164 -27.77 -3.15 -5.28
CA ILE A 164 -26.61 -2.30 -4.93
C ILE A 164 -26.13 -1.52 -6.16
N SER A 165 -26.11 -2.11 -7.34
CA SER A 165 -25.66 -1.46 -8.58
C SER A 165 -26.63 -0.38 -9.08
N GLU A 166 -27.88 -0.44 -8.67
CA GLU A 166 -28.92 0.53 -9.00
C GLU A 166 -28.94 1.73 -8.03
N CYS A 167 -28.27 1.62 -6.86
CA CYS A 167 -28.13 2.73 -5.92
C CYS A 167 -27.18 3.80 -6.44
N LYS A 168 -27.59 5.06 -6.36
CA LYS A 168 -26.81 6.21 -6.86
C LYS A 168 -25.66 6.64 -5.94
N SER A 169 -25.69 6.23 -4.67
CA SER A 169 -24.66 6.52 -3.69
C SER A 169 -24.51 5.39 -2.68
N PHE A 170 -23.31 5.27 -2.10
CA PHE A 170 -23.03 4.32 -1.03
C PHE A 170 -23.87 4.56 0.22
N SER A 171 -24.28 5.82 0.46
CA SER A 171 -25.17 6.21 1.56
C SER A 171 -26.59 5.64 1.42
N GLU A 172 -27.10 5.47 0.20
CA GLU A 172 -28.39 4.83 -0.04
C GLU A 172 -28.40 3.33 0.28
N VAL A 173 -27.25 2.67 0.10
CA VAL A 173 -27.05 1.26 0.51
C VAL A 173 -27.00 1.14 2.04
N GLU A 174 -26.45 2.15 2.73
CA GLU A 174 -26.28 2.16 4.19
C GLU A 174 -27.56 2.48 4.96
N GLU A 175 -28.46 3.26 4.38
CA GLU A 175 -29.70 3.73 5.04
C GLU A 175 -30.70 2.62 5.34
N GLY A 176 -30.61 1.47 4.68
CA GLY A 176 -31.55 0.35 4.80
C GLY A 176 -31.11 -0.84 5.68
N PHE A 177 -29.87 -0.86 6.17
CA PHE A 177 -29.30 -2.07 6.78
C PHE A 177 -28.86 -1.85 8.23
N ASP A 178 -29.56 -2.48 9.20
CA ASP A 178 -29.10 -2.57 10.58
C ASP A 178 -28.27 -3.83 10.81
N ARG A 179 -26.98 -3.67 11.07
CA ARG A 179 -26.02 -4.77 11.30
C ARG A 179 -26.34 -5.66 12.50
N VAL A 180 -27.27 -5.28 13.35
CA VAL A 180 -27.81 -6.17 14.38
C VAL A 180 -28.47 -7.40 13.75
N SER A 181 -29.06 -7.25 12.55
CA SER A 181 -29.66 -8.37 11.81
C SER A 181 -28.65 -9.45 11.39
N ASP A 182 -27.36 -9.15 11.36
CA ASP A 182 -26.30 -10.14 11.08
C ASP A 182 -26.11 -11.13 12.23
N TYR A 183 -26.56 -10.77 13.42
CA TYR A 183 -26.36 -11.53 14.65
C TYR A 183 -27.65 -12.11 15.22
N ILE A 184 -28.82 -11.72 14.70
CA ILE A 184 -30.13 -12.08 15.24
C ILE A 184 -31.01 -12.61 14.13
N SER A 185 -31.78 -13.68 14.39
CA SER A 185 -32.75 -14.21 13.44
C SER A 185 -33.95 -13.27 13.29
N LYS A 186 -34.69 -13.40 12.19
CA LYS A 186 -35.89 -12.60 11.93
C LYS A 186 -36.97 -12.80 12.98
N GLU A 187 -37.10 -14.02 13.53
CA GLU A 187 -38.06 -14.36 14.58
C GLU A 187 -37.67 -13.69 15.90
N GLU A 188 -36.39 -13.67 16.25
CA GLU A 188 -35.87 -12.98 17.44
C GLU A 188 -36.04 -11.46 17.31
N TRP A 189 -35.78 -10.93 16.08
CA TRP A 189 -35.97 -9.51 15.81
C TRP A 189 -37.38 -9.02 16.10
N ILE A 190 -38.38 -9.78 15.70
CA ILE A 190 -39.80 -9.40 15.89
C ILE A 190 -40.24 -9.51 17.36
N LYS A 191 -39.69 -10.48 18.12
CA LYS A 191 -40.12 -10.78 19.47
C LYS A 191 -39.45 -9.95 20.57
N MET A 192 -38.26 -9.40 20.30
CA MET A 192 -37.46 -8.74 21.33
C MET A 192 -37.52 -7.22 21.25
N PRO A 193 -37.51 -6.50 22.40
CA PRO A 193 -37.28 -5.06 22.45
C PRO A 193 -35.90 -4.70 21.88
N THR A 194 -35.78 -3.47 21.41
CA THR A 194 -34.53 -2.97 20.76
C THR A 194 -33.30 -3.11 21.66
N GLU A 195 -33.44 -2.86 22.95
CA GLU A 195 -32.34 -3.00 23.93
C GLU A 195 -31.83 -4.43 24.02
N GLU A 196 -32.75 -5.38 24.21
CA GLU A 196 -32.43 -6.80 24.29
C GLU A 196 -31.80 -7.33 22.98
N ARG A 197 -32.34 -6.91 21.84
CA ARG A 197 -31.77 -7.24 20.51
C ARG A 197 -30.34 -6.79 20.38
N ASN A 198 -30.06 -5.55 20.72
CA ASN A 198 -28.74 -4.98 20.64
C ASN A 198 -27.76 -5.64 21.60
N GLN A 199 -28.21 -6.03 22.80
CA GLN A 199 -27.40 -6.76 23.76
C GLN A 199 -27.10 -8.17 23.25
N LEU A 200 -28.11 -8.89 22.77
CA LEU A 200 -27.94 -10.24 22.22
C LEU A 200 -26.98 -10.25 21.01
N ALA A 201 -27.10 -9.24 20.14
CA ALA A 201 -26.19 -9.08 19.01
C ALA A 201 -24.74 -8.86 19.48
N LEU A 202 -24.52 -8.05 20.52
CA LEU A 202 -23.21 -7.82 21.12
C LEU A 202 -22.64 -9.09 21.73
N ASP A 203 -23.47 -9.88 22.43
CA ASP A 203 -23.02 -11.12 23.07
C ASP A 203 -22.62 -12.16 22.02
N ARG A 204 -23.41 -12.33 20.96
CA ARG A 204 -23.07 -13.20 19.82
C ARG A 204 -21.83 -12.71 19.05
N TYR A 205 -21.66 -11.39 18.93
CA TYR A 205 -20.42 -10.83 18.37
C TYR A 205 -19.20 -11.21 19.22
N LYS A 206 -19.30 -11.18 20.54
CA LYS A 206 -18.20 -11.58 21.45
C LYS A 206 -17.82 -13.04 21.29
N GLU A 207 -18.79 -13.92 21.11
CA GLU A 207 -18.61 -15.38 21.00
C GLU A 207 -18.15 -15.85 19.60
N ARG A 208 -18.38 -15.03 18.58
CA ARG A 208 -18.07 -15.36 17.19
C ARG A 208 -16.57 -15.52 16.95
N GLU A 209 -16.20 -16.45 16.05
CA GLU A 209 -14.86 -16.49 15.45
C GLU A 209 -14.56 -15.18 14.72
N LYS A 210 -13.40 -14.62 15.00
CA LYS A 210 -12.99 -13.32 14.49
C LYS A 210 -11.78 -13.46 13.58
N SER A 211 -11.72 -12.62 12.56
CA SER A 211 -10.53 -12.52 11.73
C SER A 211 -9.32 -12.01 12.53
N ASN A 212 -8.12 -12.32 12.07
CA ASN A 212 -6.89 -11.85 12.72
C ASN A 212 -6.81 -10.33 12.84
N TRP A 213 -7.40 -9.61 11.90
CA TRP A 213 -7.49 -8.16 11.96
C TRP A 213 -8.38 -7.69 13.10
N VAL A 214 -9.60 -8.22 13.22
CA VAL A 214 -10.52 -7.88 14.33
C VAL A 214 -9.86 -8.20 15.67
N ILE A 215 -9.22 -9.36 15.77
CA ILE A 215 -8.47 -9.77 16.97
C ILE A 215 -7.35 -8.75 17.31
N GLY A 216 -6.66 -8.25 16.30
CA GLY A 216 -5.63 -7.19 16.45
C GLY A 216 -6.23 -5.90 16.97
N VAL A 217 -7.25 -5.38 16.29
CA VAL A 217 -7.92 -4.13 16.68
C VAL A 217 -8.58 -4.22 18.05
N GLU A 218 -9.23 -5.35 18.38
CA GLU A 218 -9.78 -5.55 19.73
C GLU A 218 -8.68 -5.55 20.81
N TYR A 219 -7.49 -6.03 20.47
CA TYR A 219 -6.36 -5.97 21.39
C TYR A 219 -5.88 -4.54 21.60
N GLU A 220 -5.78 -3.74 20.54
CA GLU A 220 -5.47 -2.32 20.63
C GLU A 220 -6.50 -1.57 21.49
N MET A 221 -7.81 -1.83 21.28
CA MET A 221 -8.89 -1.24 22.07
C MET A 221 -8.81 -1.67 23.56
N TYR A 222 -8.45 -2.91 23.82
CA TYR A 222 -8.25 -3.40 25.18
C TYR A 222 -7.06 -2.69 25.86
N ILE A 223 -5.96 -2.48 25.15
CA ILE A 223 -4.81 -1.74 25.69
C ILE A 223 -5.15 -0.26 25.90
N ASP A 224 -5.89 0.36 24.98
CA ASP A 224 -6.41 1.73 25.15
C ASP A 224 -7.25 1.84 26.43
N TYR A 225 -8.19 0.92 26.63
CA TYR A 225 -8.99 0.83 27.85
C TYR A 225 -8.12 0.71 29.11
N LEU A 226 -7.14 -0.20 29.14
CA LEU A 226 -6.24 -0.36 30.29
C LEU A 226 -5.43 0.89 30.61
N LEU A 227 -5.03 1.63 29.57
CA LEU A 227 -4.28 2.87 29.74
C LEU A 227 -5.16 3.97 30.32
N ARG A 228 -6.39 4.12 29.82
CA ARG A 228 -7.38 5.07 30.34
C ARG A 228 -7.73 4.78 31.79
N ASP A 229 -8.00 3.54 32.12
CA ASP A 229 -8.27 3.09 33.50
C ASP A 229 -7.11 3.44 34.45
N ARG A 230 -5.87 3.46 33.93
CA ARG A 230 -4.68 3.91 34.67
C ARG A 230 -4.46 5.42 34.62
N GLY A 231 -5.39 6.19 34.09
CA GLY A 231 -5.36 7.66 34.03
C GLY A 231 -4.41 8.23 32.97
N PHE A 232 -4.21 7.51 31.86
CA PHE A 232 -3.58 8.08 30.65
C PHE A 232 -4.65 8.73 29.77
N SER A 233 -4.32 9.86 29.17
CA SER A 233 -5.04 10.39 28.03
C SER A 233 -4.50 9.73 26.79
N THR A 234 -5.35 9.07 25.99
CA THR A 234 -4.94 8.27 24.84
C THR A 234 -5.58 8.78 23.54
N ILE A 235 -4.83 8.63 22.45
CA ILE A 235 -5.32 8.84 21.08
C ILE A 235 -5.07 7.55 20.32
N HIS A 236 -6.13 6.94 19.80
CA HIS A 236 -6.04 5.76 18.96
C HIS A 236 -5.64 6.18 17.54
N TYR A 237 -4.36 6.09 17.23
CA TYR A 237 -3.77 6.67 16.01
C TYR A 237 -4.01 5.79 14.79
N GLY A 238 -3.91 4.47 14.91
CA GLY A 238 -4.12 3.51 13.83
C GLY A 238 -5.52 3.59 13.19
N VAL A 239 -6.53 3.99 13.97
CA VAL A 239 -7.90 4.21 13.48
C VAL A 239 -8.03 5.52 12.70
N LYS A 240 -7.23 6.53 13.02
CA LYS A 240 -7.31 7.87 12.44
C LYS A 240 -6.60 7.96 11.09
N GLU A 241 -5.41 7.38 10.98
CA GLU A 241 -4.51 7.54 9.82
C GLU A 241 -4.48 6.28 8.90
N GLY A 242 -5.08 5.16 9.33
CA GLY A 242 -5.14 3.92 8.56
C GLY A 242 -3.76 3.33 8.29
N LEU A 243 -3.46 2.99 7.02
CA LEU A 243 -2.17 2.41 6.61
C LEU A 243 -0.98 3.36 6.75
N SER A 244 -1.23 4.64 7.03
CA SER A 244 -0.19 5.67 7.22
C SER A 244 0.25 5.81 8.68
N ASP A 245 -0.21 4.91 9.58
CA ASP A 245 0.08 4.97 11.02
C ASP A 245 1.54 4.70 11.40
N LEU A 246 2.35 4.28 10.43
CA LEU A 246 3.76 3.91 10.61
C LEU A 246 3.98 2.86 11.71
N GLY A 247 2.93 2.11 12.10
CA GLY A 247 2.96 1.15 13.19
C GLY A 247 2.80 1.77 14.58
N ARG A 248 2.21 2.97 14.67
CA ARG A 248 1.80 3.62 15.93
C ARG A 248 0.31 3.36 16.16
N ASP A 249 -0.01 2.44 17.04
CA ASP A 249 -1.41 2.09 17.27
C ASP A 249 -2.06 3.07 18.25
N ILE A 250 -1.36 3.42 19.35
CA ILE A 250 -1.87 4.32 20.38
C ILE A 250 -0.77 5.34 20.78
N ILE A 251 -1.16 6.59 20.92
CA ILE A 251 -0.34 7.62 21.57
C ILE A 251 -0.97 7.91 22.92
N ALA A 252 -0.24 7.61 24.02
CA ALA A 252 -0.70 7.86 25.37
C ALA A 252 0.09 8.97 26.04
N LYS A 253 -0.60 9.80 26.84
CA LYS A 253 0.00 10.91 27.58
C LYS A 253 -0.34 10.81 29.07
N LYS A 254 0.66 10.94 29.93
CA LYS A 254 0.49 11.04 31.39
C LYS A 254 1.63 11.84 32.01
N ASN A 255 1.32 12.77 32.90
CA ASN A 255 2.31 13.57 33.63
C ASN A 255 3.37 14.23 32.71
N GLY A 256 2.95 14.78 31.58
CA GLY A 256 3.81 15.42 30.59
C GLY A 256 4.72 14.48 29.80
N ARG A 257 4.57 13.16 29.95
CA ARG A 257 5.28 12.13 29.19
C ARG A 257 4.38 11.56 28.11
N TYR A 258 4.96 11.21 26.96
CA TYR A 258 4.29 10.60 25.83
C TYR A 258 4.80 9.19 25.63
N TYR A 259 3.92 8.29 25.31
CA TYR A 259 4.21 6.88 25.06
C TYR A 259 3.67 6.53 23.68
N ILE A 260 4.59 6.16 22.79
CA ILE A 260 4.26 5.69 21.45
C ILE A 260 4.12 4.18 21.52
N ILE A 261 2.91 3.70 21.33
CA ILE A 261 2.56 2.32 21.66
C ILE A 261 2.26 1.57 20.38
N GLN A 262 2.87 0.40 20.24
CA GLN A 262 2.55 -0.61 19.26
C GLN A 262 1.98 -1.84 19.95
N CYS A 263 0.90 -2.41 19.39
CA CYS A 263 0.21 -3.58 19.91
C CYS A 263 0.40 -4.77 18.95
N LYS A 264 0.82 -5.92 19.47
CA LYS A 264 0.97 -7.15 18.68
C LYS A 264 0.24 -8.31 19.35
N ASN A 265 -0.90 -8.68 18.79
CA ASN A 265 -1.65 -9.85 19.22
C ASN A 265 -1.36 -11.02 18.28
N TRP A 266 -0.33 -11.79 18.61
CA TRP A 266 0.10 -12.93 17.81
C TRP A 266 -0.27 -14.27 18.48
N SER A 267 -0.33 -15.34 17.70
CA SER A 267 -0.55 -16.67 18.25
C SER A 267 0.63 -17.10 19.13
N ARG A 268 0.37 -17.93 20.13
CA ARG A 268 1.35 -18.39 21.13
C ARG A 268 2.63 -19.02 20.56
N ASN A 269 2.59 -19.45 19.29
CA ASN A 269 3.70 -20.13 18.63
C ASN A 269 4.59 -19.19 17.80
N LYS A 270 4.34 -17.87 17.85
CA LYS A 270 5.13 -16.87 17.14
C LYS A 270 5.80 -15.92 18.11
N GLU A 271 7.12 -15.83 18.04
CA GLU A 271 7.89 -14.84 18.77
C GLU A 271 7.92 -13.50 18.03
N ILE A 272 8.01 -12.41 18.76
CA ILE A 272 8.26 -11.09 18.21
C ILE A 272 9.75 -10.96 17.87
N HIS A 273 10.06 -10.66 16.62
CA HIS A 273 11.42 -10.46 16.15
C HIS A 273 11.85 -8.98 16.23
N GLU A 274 13.16 -8.74 16.10
CA GLU A 274 13.81 -7.44 16.25
C GLU A 274 13.29 -6.35 15.28
N ASN A 275 12.79 -6.73 14.10
CA ASN A 275 12.22 -5.80 13.14
C ASN A 275 11.05 -5.00 13.71
N VAL A 276 10.21 -5.60 14.56
CA VAL A 276 9.09 -4.91 15.23
C VAL A 276 9.63 -3.87 16.21
N VAL A 277 10.66 -4.22 16.97
CA VAL A 277 11.32 -3.33 17.95
C VAL A 277 11.97 -2.15 17.23
N CYS A 278 12.69 -2.41 16.12
CA CYS A 278 13.33 -1.39 15.30
C CYS A 278 12.30 -0.46 14.65
N GLN A 279 11.21 -0.99 14.14
CA GLN A 279 10.11 -0.20 13.56
C GLN A 279 9.53 0.74 14.61
N LEU A 280 9.18 0.24 15.79
CA LEU A 280 8.62 1.04 16.87
C LEU A 280 9.59 2.13 17.34
N PHE A 281 10.89 1.83 17.43
CA PHE A 281 11.90 2.83 17.76
C PHE A 281 11.98 3.91 16.68
N GLY A 282 12.01 3.51 15.39
CA GLY A 282 12.05 4.44 14.25
C GLY A 282 10.85 5.38 14.22
N THR A 283 9.65 4.86 14.42
CA THR A 283 8.41 5.67 14.44
C THR A 283 8.32 6.57 15.67
N THR A 284 8.91 6.13 16.80
CA THR A 284 9.03 6.99 17.99
C THR A 284 10.00 8.15 17.74
N LEU A 285 11.08 7.89 17.03
CA LEU A 285 12.05 8.92 16.65
C LEU A 285 11.42 9.95 15.70
N GLU A 286 10.66 9.48 14.72
CA GLU A 286 9.91 10.33 13.79
C GLU A 286 8.91 11.23 14.55
N TYR A 287 8.14 10.69 15.50
CA TYR A 287 7.25 11.47 16.35
C TYR A 287 8.01 12.55 17.16
N LYS A 288 9.21 12.23 17.66
CA LYS A 288 10.08 13.23 18.35
C LYS A 288 10.49 14.36 17.40
N ILE A 289 10.84 14.05 16.14
CA ILE A 289 11.22 15.03 15.12
C ILE A 289 10.03 15.93 14.80
N GLU A 290 8.87 15.37 14.43
CA GLU A 290 7.66 16.15 14.14
C GLU A 290 7.28 17.09 15.29
N ARG A 291 7.44 16.62 16.52
CA ARG A 291 7.10 17.40 17.68
C ARG A 291 8.10 18.52 17.93
N SER A 292 9.40 18.29 17.74
CA SER A 292 10.44 19.32 17.88
C SER A 292 10.30 20.42 16.82
N GLU A 293 9.81 20.09 15.63
CA GLU A 293 9.50 21.08 14.59
C GLU A 293 8.29 21.97 14.95
N LYS A 294 7.26 21.37 15.56
CA LYS A 294 6.06 22.10 15.99
C LYS A 294 6.29 22.95 17.24
N GLU A 295 7.16 22.52 18.11
CA GLU A 295 7.47 23.14 19.40
C GLU A 295 9.01 23.33 19.59
N PRO A 296 9.66 24.25 18.86
CA PRO A 296 11.13 24.36 18.81
C PRO A 296 11.81 24.60 20.18
N ASN A 297 11.07 25.15 21.12
CA ASN A 297 11.61 25.48 22.47
C ASN A 297 11.72 24.27 23.40
N ILE A 298 11.23 23.07 22.99
CA ILE A 298 11.23 21.88 23.86
C ILE A 298 12.48 21.02 23.65
N GLY A 299 13.22 21.21 22.54
CA GLY A 299 14.40 20.41 22.20
C GLY A 299 14.04 18.94 21.91
N TRP A 300 15.06 18.08 21.74
CA TRP A 300 14.86 16.63 21.62
C TRP A 300 14.12 16.11 22.85
N ASP A 301 12.85 15.74 22.66
CA ASP A 301 11.97 15.45 23.78
C ASP A 301 12.33 14.11 24.45
N LYS A 302 13.07 14.22 25.57
CA LYS A 302 13.40 13.08 26.43
C LYS A 302 12.18 12.45 27.12
N ARG A 303 10.99 13.02 26.93
CA ARG A 303 9.72 12.57 27.52
C ARG A 303 8.88 11.69 26.61
N VAL A 304 9.43 11.27 25.47
CA VAL A 304 8.74 10.37 24.52
C VAL A 304 9.39 8.99 24.58
N PHE A 305 8.58 7.97 24.86
CA PHE A 305 9.03 6.61 25.11
C PHE A 305 8.35 5.61 24.16
N PRO A 306 9.10 4.71 23.51
CA PRO A 306 8.53 3.59 22.76
C PRO A 306 8.04 2.49 23.71
N VAL A 307 6.83 1.97 23.44
CA VAL A 307 6.22 0.91 24.27
C VAL A 307 5.61 -0.15 23.37
N LEU A 308 5.98 -1.40 23.59
CA LEU A 308 5.41 -2.56 22.89
C LEU A 308 4.51 -3.35 23.84
N TYR A 309 3.22 -3.46 23.51
CA TYR A 309 2.32 -4.42 24.09
C TYR A 309 2.19 -5.65 23.21
N THR A 310 2.35 -6.83 23.75
CA THR A 310 2.29 -8.07 22.99
C THR A 310 1.62 -9.19 23.80
N THR A 311 1.05 -10.18 23.11
CA THR A 311 0.49 -11.40 23.74
C THR A 311 1.49 -12.54 23.77
N THR A 312 2.65 -12.41 23.09
CA THR A 312 3.69 -13.44 22.97
C THR A 312 5.04 -12.91 23.44
N LEU A 313 5.98 -13.81 23.63
CA LEU A 313 7.34 -13.46 24.01
C LEU A 313 8.12 -12.87 22.84
N LEU A 314 9.17 -12.13 23.14
CA LEU A 314 10.16 -11.66 22.17
C LEU A 314 11.25 -12.73 21.99
N SER A 315 11.82 -12.81 20.81
CA SER A 315 13.07 -13.57 20.58
C SER A 315 14.21 -12.97 21.41
N GLU A 316 15.24 -13.75 21.69
CA GLU A 316 16.40 -13.30 22.45
C GLU A 316 17.04 -12.05 21.80
N THR A 317 17.15 -12.02 20.46
CA THR A 317 17.64 -10.87 19.71
C THR A 317 16.75 -9.66 19.89
N ALA A 318 15.43 -9.81 19.78
CA ALA A 318 14.48 -8.72 19.96
C ALA A 318 14.52 -8.14 21.38
N MET A 319 14.71 -8.98 22.41
CA MET A 319 14.89 -8.52 23.79
C MET A 319 16.17 -7.67 23.96
N LYS A 320 17.29 -8.11 23.37
CA LYS A 320 18.54 -7.32 23.37
C LYS A 320 18.37 -5.98 22.67
N PHE A 321 17.63 -5.93 21.56
CA PHE A 321 17.31 -4.66 20.87
C PHE A 321 16.41 -3.78 21.71
N ALA A 322 15.36 -4.34 22.34
CA ALA A 322 14.45 -3.57 23.19
C ALA A 322 15.22 -2.90 24.36
N ASP A 323 16.08 -3.65 25.02
CA ASP A 323 16.93 -3.13 26.10
C ASP A 323 17.82 -1.97 25.61
N LYS A 324 18.57 -2.19 24.51
CA LYS A 324 19.52 -1.19 24.00
C LYS A 324 18.87 0.05 23.42
N LEU A 325 17.69 -0.09 22.81
CA LEU A 325 16.93 1.03 22.22
C LEU A 325 15.96 1.69 23.22
N GLY A 326 15.88 1.18 24.47
CA GLY A 326 15.01 1.71 25.50
C GLY A 326 13.51 1.50 25.20
N VAL A 327 13.15 0.43 24.47
CA VAL A 327 11.77 0.04 24.20
C VAL A 327 11.22 -0.71 25.40
N GLN A 328 10.17 -0.18 26.02
CA GLN A 328 9.48 -0.86 27.10
C GLN A 328 8.57 -1.95 26.54
N VAL A 329 8.65 -3.16 27.07
CA VAL A 329 7.89 -4.31 26.59
C VAL A 329 6.97 -4.83 27.67
N PHE A 330 5.68 -4.98 27.36
CA PHE A 330 4.66 -5.55 28.22
C PHE A 330 4.01 -6.75 27.55
N VAL A 331 4.19 -7.93 28.12
CA VAL A 331 3.49 -9.14 27.68
C VAL A 331 2.14 -9.20 28.41
N THR A 332 1.06 -8.87 27.73
CA THR A 332 -0.26 -8.70 28.30
C THR A 332 -1.28 -9.50 27.49
N LYS A 333 -1.98 -10.44 28.10
CA LYS A 333 -3.09 -11.14 27.43
C LYS A 333 -4.31 -10.24 27.36
N LYS A 334 -5.08 -10.35 26.27
CA LYS A 334 -6.37 -9.67 26.16
C LYS A 334 -7.32 -10.19 27.24
N GLY A 335 -7.89 -9.28 28.00
CA GLY A 335 -8.97 -9.52 28.95
C GLY A 335 -10.30 -8.98 28.44
N GLU A 336 -11.28 -8.97 29.29
CA GLU A 336 -12.57 -8.33 29.03
C GLU A 336 -12.44 -6.81 29.18
N TYR A 337 -13.18 -6.08 28.36
CA TYR A 337 -13.26 -4.63 28.40
C TYR A 337 -14.63 -4.15 27.89
N PRO A 338 -15.09 -2.96 28.28
CA PRO A 338 -16.36 -2.42 27.81
C PRO A 338 -16.26 -2.07 26.33
N MET A 339 -17.08 -2.73 25.51
CA MET A 339 -17.00 -2.63 24.05
C MET A 339 -17.96 -1.62 23.44
N ILE A 340 -18.89 -1.05 24.21
CA ILE A 340 -19.86 -0.09 23.72
C ILE A 340 -19.29 1.31 23.88
N LYS A 341 -19.14 2.04 22.78
CA LYS A 341 -18.69 3.44 22.78
C LYS A 341 -19.88 4.37 22.89
N CYS A 342 -19.94 5.18 23.92
CA CYS A 342 -20.98 6.16 24.18
C CYS A 342 -20.43 7.57 23.95
N ASN A 343 -20.72 8.21 22.81
CA ASN A 343 -20.24 9.53 22.47
C ASN A 343 -21.36 10.56 22.34
N ILE A 344 -20.99 11.84 22.44
CA ILE A 344 -21.91 12.98 22.30
C ILE A 344 -21.61 13.68 20.98
N GLY A 345 -22.53 13.55 20.03
CA GLY A 345 -22.39 14.14 18.71
C GLY A 345 -22.40 15.69 18.72
N LYS A 346 -22.08 16.30 17.58
CA LYS A 346 -22.03 17.76 17.42
C LYS A 346 -23.32 18.47 17.83
N ASN A 347 -24.47 17.80 17.67
CA ASN A 347 -25.80 18.31 18.03
C ASN A 347 -26.18 18.00 19.50
N ARG A 348 -25.22 17.59 20.35
CA ARG A 348 -25.46 17.14 21.72
C ARG A 348 -26.28 15.84 21.81
N GLU A 349 -26.42 15.12 20.73
CA GLU A 349 -27.10 13.83 20.75
C GLU A 349 -26.20 12.78 21.41
N LYS A 350 -26.76 12.07 22.38
CA LYS A 350 -26.08 10.95 23.05
C LYS A 350 -26.26 9.68 22.22
N ILE A 351 -25.16 9.16 21.69
CA ILE A 351 -25.17 8.04 20.74
C ILE A 351 -24.26 6.94 21.25
N TYR A 352 -24.72 5.68 21.27
CA TYR A 352 -23.84 4.55 21.51
C TYR A 352 -23.61 3.73 20.23
N HIS A 353 -22.40 3.22 20.12
CA HIS A 353 -21.93 2.40 18.99
C HIS A 353 -21.54 1.01 19.48
N LEU A 354 -21.96 -0.01 18.74
CA LEU A 354 -21.56 -1.38 18.95
C LEU A 354 -20.32 -1.71 18.09
N PRO A 355 -19.49 -2.72 18.45
CA PRO A 355 -18.22 -3.02 17.78
C PRO A 355 -18.34 -3.30 16.27
N PHE A 356 -19.49 -3.71 15.81
CA PHE A 356 -19.78 -3.99 14.41
C PHE A 356 -20.43 -2.82 13.67
N ASP A 357 -20.66 -1.69 14.33
CA ASP A 357 -21.18 -0.49 13.66
C ASP A 357 -20.09 0.16 12.81
N GLN A 358 -20.46 0.66 11.65
CA GLN A 358 -19.54 1.20 10.65
C GLN A 358 -18.67 2.35 11.19
N GLN A 359 -19.21 3.19 12.04
CA GLN A 359 -18.49 4.33 12.62
C GLN A 359 -17.73 3.99 13.90
N TYR A 360 -17.88 2.77 14.42
CA TYR A 360 -17.34 2.38 15.72
C TYR A 360 -15.85 2.71 15.88
N TYR A 361 -15.03 2.35 14.90
CA TYR A 361 -13.59 2.58 14.98
C TYR A 361 -13.21 4.06 14.84
N LYS A 362 -14.04 4.86 14.19
CA LYS A 362 -13.81 6.30 13.99
C LYS A 362 -14.22 7.15 15.20
N VAL A 363 -15.07 6.62 16.07
CA VAL A 363 -15.53 7.32 17.27
C VAL A 363 -14.42 7.30 18.32
N LEU A 364 -14.01 8.49 18.72
CA LEU A 364 -13.12 8.72 19.87
C LEU A 364 -13.98 9.07 21.10
N ILE A 365 -13.62 8.54 22.25
CA ILE A 365 -14.29 8.82 23.52
C ILE A 365 -13.53 9.90 24.27
N GLU A 366 -14.21 11.01 24.52
CA GLU A 366 -13.71 12.18 25.25
C GLU A 366 -14.40 12.24 26.63
N GLU A 367 -13.82 11.63 27.64
CA GLU A 367 -14.40 11.50 28.99
C GLU A 367 -14.74 12.85 29.62
N GLU A 368 -13.97 13.89 29.30
CA GLU A 368 -14.20 15.26 29.74
C GLU A 368 -15.56 15.84 29.27
N LYS A 369 -16.10 15.29 28.17
CA LYS A 369 -17.43 15.65 27.64
C LYS A 369 -18.57 14.83 28.23
N GLY A 370 -18.27 13.87 29.11
CA GLY A 370 -19.23 12.91 29.66
C GLY A 370 -19.47 11.71 28.76
N GLU A 371 -18.55 11.46 27.83
CA GLU A 371 -18.52 10.27 27.00
C GLU A 371 -17.84 9.13 27.76
N PHE A 372 -18.20 7.87 27.45
CA PHE A 372 -17.67 6.72 28.20
C PHE A 372 -17.80 5.42 27.41
N TYR A 373 -17.14 4.39 27.90
CA TYR A 373 -17.32 3.02 27.44
C TYR A 373 -18.32 2.29 28.36
N ALA A 374 -19.37 1.67 27.78
CA ALA A 374 -20.35 0.90 28.53
C ALA A 374 -20.11 -0.62 28.37
N TRP A 375 -20.38 -1.36 29.44
CA TRP A 375 -20.32 -2.82 29.45
C TRP A 375 -21.55 -3.46 28.81
N THR A 376 -22.73 -2.84 29.00
CA THR A 376 -24.00 -3.35 28.51
C THR A 376 -24.78 -2.28 27.78
N VAL A 377 -25.67 -2.71 26.87
CA VAL A 377 -26.58 -1.80 26.17
C VAL A 377 -27.51 -1.12 27.18
N LYS A 378 -27.94 -1.82 28.21
CA LYS A 378 -28.76 -1.27 29.29
C LYS A 378 -28.08 -0.08 29.98
N GLU A 379 -26.80 -0.20 30.34
CA GLU A 379 -26.03 0.90 30.93
C GLU A 379 -26.01 2.15 30.02
N ALA A 380 -25.82 1.97 28.71
CA ALA A 380 -25.83 3.07 27.75
C ALA A 380 -27.21 3.72 27.67
N VAL A 381 -28.29 2.95 27.62
CA VAL A 381 -29.69 3.43 27.53
C VAL A 381 -30.09 4.16 28.81
N GLU A 382 -29.79 3.64 29.99
CA GLU A 382 -30.07 4.27 31.28
C GLU A 382 -29.41 5.65 31.43
N LYS A 383 -28.23 5.86 30.81
CA LYS A 383 -27.56 7.16 30.74
C LYS A 383 -28.09 8.06 29.60
N GLY A 384 -29.13 7.61 28.89
CA GLY A 384 -29.84 8.37 27.85
C GLY A 384 -29.19 8.32 26.49
N PHE A 385 -28.33 7.33 26.22
CA PHE A 385 -27.72 7.14 24.90
C PHE A 385 -28.61 6.25 24.04
N ARG A 386 -28.87 6.69 22.80
CA ARG A 386 -29.55 5.90 21.78
C ARG A 386 -28.54 5.22 20.85
N ARG A 387 -28.96 4.19 20.14
CA ARG A 387 -28.12 3.55 19.14
C ARG A 387 -27.70 4.51 18.02
N ALA A 388 -26.49 4.35 17.50
CA ALA A 388 -25.94 5.09 16.35
C ALA A 388 -26.76 4.93 15.08
N TYR A 389 -27.55 3.88 14.98
CA TYR A 389 -28.36 3.58 13.83
C TYR A 389 -29.40 4.68 13.58
N LYS A 390 -29.34 5.30 12.39
CA LYS A 390 -30.44 6.12 11.88
C LYS A 390 -31.48 5.19 11.29
N TYR A 391 -32.54 4.96 11.99
CA TYR A 391 -33.73 4.35 11.44
C TYR A 391 -34.33 5.35 10.44
N SER A 392 -34.07 5.13 9.14
CA SER A 392 -34.93 5.65 8.10
C SER A 392 -36.21 4.82 8.18
N GLY A 393 -37.18 5.27 9.01
CA GLY A 393 -38.44 4.57 9.16
C GLY A 393 -39.02 4.26 7.78
N TYR A 394 -39.46 3.04 7.58
CA TYR A 394 -40.49 2.76 6.61
C TYR A 394 -41.67 3.68 7.00
N ASN A 395 -41.79 4.81 6.34
CA ASN A 395 -43.06 5.53 6.31
C ASN A 395 -44.02 4.60 5.59
N ASN A 396 -44.95 4.05 6.35
CA ASN A 396 -46.17 3.41 5.85
C ASN A 396 -46.93 4.34 4.92
#